data_04ec1b84903fb0387ad4ac0b82739429
#
_entry.id   04ec1b84903fb0387ad4ac0b82739429
#
_cell.length_a   1.000
_cell.length_b   1.000
_cell.length_c   1.000
_cell.angle_alpha   90.00
_cell.angle_beta   90.00
_cell.angle_gamma   90.00
#
_symmetry.space_group_name_H-M   'P 1'
#
loop_
_entity.id
_entity.type
_entity.pdbx_description
1 polymer ?
#
loop_
_entity_poly.entity_id
_entity_poly.type
_entity_poly.pdbx_seq_one_letter_code
_entity_poly.pdbx_strand_id
1 'polypeptide(L)'
;VNKGPETPIDSGKTLSLRKLKKTTIMLKESVLKALNAQINAEFHSAYLYLSMSAWFEDQGLAGFANWMKVQYQEELTHAMKIFDYVHERNGRVLLEPIAAVDQEFDGVIDAFEKTLAHEQKVTALIDNLVDVAVAASDHATQSFLQWFVDEQVEEESSVNAILDDLRLINGQGNGLFLLNRELAGRNLTDGTTAE
;
A
#
# COMPACT_ATOMS: atom_id res chain seq x y z
N VAL A 1 -66.29 -48.46 -0.10
CA VAL A 1 -64.94 -48.07 0.03
C VAL A 1 -64.69 -46.88 -0.90
N ASN A 2 -64.71 -45.68 -0.30
CA ASN A 2 -64.70 -44.42 -1.01
C ASN A 2 -63.33 -43.80 -0.85
N LYS A 3 -62.54 -43.63 -1.96
CA LYS A 3 -61.33 -42.89 -1.98
C LYS A 3 -61.65 -41.42 -2.19
N GLY A 4 -61.26 -40.57 -1.22
CA GLY A 4 -61.36 -39.13 -1.34
C GLY A 4 -60.18 -38.59 -2.22
N PRO A 5 -60.35 -37.39 -2.81
CA PRO A 5 -59.39 -36.84 -3.74
C PRO A 5 -58.15 -36.29 -3.01
N GLU A 6 -56.96 -36.68 -3.52
CA GLU A 6 -55.65 -36.12 -3.13
C GLU A 6 -55.54 -34.71 -3.72
N THR A 7 -55.28 -33.74 -2.87
CA THR A 7 -54.92 -32.39 -3.28
C THR A 7 -53.43 -32.34 -3.67
N PRO A 8 -53.04 -31.75 -4.78
CA PRO A 8 -51.62 -31.60 -5.14
C PRO A 8 -50.97 -30.50 -4.29
N ILE A 9 -49.86 -30.86 -3.67
CA ILE A 9 -48.96 -29.93 -2.95
C ILE A 9 -48.26 -29.08 -4.00
N ASP A 10 -48.58 -27.79 -4.02
CA ASP A 10 -47.89 -26.78 -4.84
C ASP A 10 -46.45 -26.56 -4.29
N SER A 11 -45.49 -27.28 -4.88
CA SER A 11 -44.07 -27.16 -4.64
C SER A 11 -43.47 -26.24 -5.71
N GLY A 12 -43.20 -24.97 -5.38
CA GLY A 12 -42.37 -24.20 -6.29
C GLY A 12 -42.47 -22.69 -6.28
N LYS A 13 -42.42 -22.08 -5.12
CA LYS A 13 -42.00 -20.68 -5.08
C LYS A 13 -40.47 -20.61 -4.90
N THR A 14 -39.74 -20.78 -6.01
CA THR A 14 -38.39 -20.36 -6.10
C THR A 14 -38.32 -18.87 -5.81
N LEU A 15 -37.81 -18.50 -4.62
CA LEU A 15 -37.43 -17.11 -4.32
C LEU A 15 -36.33 -16.72 -5.28
N SER A 16 -36.70 -16.06 -6.37
CA SER A 16 -35.77 -15.31 -7.18
C SER A 16 -35.17 -14.21 -6.28
N LEU A 17 -33.94 -14.43 -5.83
CA LEU A 17 -33.14 -13.37 -5.23
C LEU A 17 -32.94 -12.28 -6.29
N ARG A 18 -33.91 -11.35 -6.35
CA ARG A 18 -33.75 -10.10 -7.07
C ARG A 18 -32.51 -9.45 -6.51
N LYS A 19 -31.40 -9.53 -7.27
CA LYS A 19 -30.23 -8.68 -7.09
C LYS A 19 -30.72 -7.25 -7.02
N LEU A 20 -30.92 -6.73 -5.81
CA LEU A 20 -31.15 -5.31 -5.59
C LEU A 20 -29.96 -4.59 -6.23
N LYS A 21 -30.17 -3.98 -7.39
CA LYS A 21 -29.22 -3.03 -7.95
C LYS A 21 -29.14 -1.88 -6.95
N LYS A 22 -28.16 -1.95 -6.05
CA LYS A 22 -27.73 -0.79 -5.29
C LYS A 22 -27.34 0.25 -6.35
N THR A 23 -28.11 1.31 -6.46
CA THR A 23 -27.72 2.51 -7.23
C THR A 23 -26.64 3.19 -6.42
N THR A 24 -25.44 2.63 -6.47
CA THR A 24 -24.28 3.18 -5.80
C THR A 24 -23.45 3.84 -6.88
N ILE A 25 -22.94 5.03 -6.60
CA ILE A 25 -21.98 5.72 -7.45
C ILE A 25 -20.78 4.79 -7.61
N MET A 26 -20.72 4.09 -8.74
CA MET A 26 -19.60 3.19 -9.07
C MET A 26 -18.38 4.02 -9.47
N LEU A 27 -17.20 3.55 -9.08
CA LEU A 27 -15.95 4.07 -9.61
C LEU A 27 -15.98 4.07 -11.14
N LYS A 28 -15.52 5.17 -11.76
CA LYS A 28 -15.29 5.18 -13.21
C LYS A 28 -14.18 4.18 -13.55
N GLU A 29 -14.28 3.56 -14.71
CA GLU A 29 -13.34 2.49 -15.13
C GLU A 29 -11.87 2.95 -15.09
N SER A 30 -11.59 4.20 -15.52
CA SER A 30 -10.23 4.78 -15.46
C SER A 30 -9.70 4.88 -14.03
N VAL A 31 -10.53 5.34 -13.09
CA VAL A 31 -10.18 5.46 -11.67
C VAL A 31 -9.98 4.08 -11.05
N LEU A 32 -10.90 3.14 -11.31
CA LEU A 32 -10.78 1.77 -10.80
C LEU A 32 -9.50 1.09 -11.29
N LYS A 33 -9.16 1.26 -12.58
CA LYS A 33 -7.92 0.71 -13.14
C LYS A 33 -6.67 1.32 -12.48
N ALA A 34 -6.67 2.62 -12.25
CA ALA A 34 -5.54 3.31 -11.62
C ALA A 34 -5.39 2.92 -10.14
N LEU A 35 -6.49 2.79 -9.38
CA LEU A 35 -6.48 2.28 -8.00
C LEU A 35 -5.95 0.84 -7.92
N ASN A 36 -6.35 -0.05 -8.82
CA ASN A 36 -5.81 -1.41 -8.87
C ASN A 36 -4.31 -1.43 -9.17
N ALA A 37 -3.84 -0.56 -10.07
CA ALA A 37 -2.41 -0.44 -10.36
C ALA A 37 -1.63 0.06 -9.14
N GLN A 38 -2.20 1.00 -8.35
CA GLN A 38 -1.58 1.49 -7.14
C GLN A 38 -1.52 0.41 -6.05
N ILE A 39 -2.58 -0.38 -5.84
CA ILE A 39 -2.53 -1.53 -4.91
C ILE A 39 -1.33 -2.45 -5.24
N ASN A 40 -1.09 -2.71 -6.53
CA ASN A 40 0.04 -3.53 -6.95
C ASN A 40 1.39 -2.82 -6.71
N ALA A 41 1.45 -1.50 -6.87
CA ALA A 41 2.64 -0.70 -6.57
C ALA A 41 2.99 -0.75 -5.08
N GLU A 42 2.01 -0.58 -4.18
CA GLU A 42 2.24 -0.66 -2.72
C GLU A 42 2.71 -2.07 -2.29
N PHE A 43 2.10 -3.13 -2.84
CA PHE A 43 2.61 -4.48 -2.59
C PHE A 43 4.02 -4.70 -3.12
N HIS A 44 4.39 -4.07 -4.22
CA HIS A 44 5.76 -4.11 -4.73
C HIS A 44 6.72 -3.36 -3.81
N SER A 45 6.33 -2.17 -3.31
CA SER A 45 7.09 -1.41 -2.31
C SER A 45 7.32 -2.24 -1.05
N ALA A 46 6.26 -2.85 -0.52
CA ALA A 46 6.37 -3.74 0.64
C ALA A 46 7.39 -4.87 0.38
N TYR A 47 7.32 -5.52 -0.78
CA TYR A 47 8.23 -6.62 -1.10
C TYR A 47 9.68 -6.14 -1.25
N LEU A 48 9.90 -4.95 -1.82
CA LEU A 48 11.20 -4.31 -1.92
C LEU A 48 11.79 -4.04 -0.53
N TYR A 49 11.03 -3.41 0.37
CA TYR A 49 11.51 -3.12 1.73
C TYR A 49 11.76 -4.37 2.56
N LEU A 50 10.99 -5.44 2.36
CA LEU A 50 11.28 -6.72 3.00
C LEU A 50 12.60 -7.31 2.48
N SER A 51 12.91 -7.17 1.19
CA SER A 51 14.19 -7.57 0.60
C SER A 51 15.36 -6.77 1.18
N MET A 52 15.21 -5.45 1.27
CA MET A 52 16.20 -4.56 1.90
C MET A 52 16.42 -4.91 3.37
N SER A 53 15.35 -5.20 4.12
CA SER A 53 15.46 -5.64 5.51
C SER A 53 16.29 -6.92 5.64
N ALA A 54 16.05 -7.91 4.78
CA ALA A 54 16.82 -9.16 4.78
C ALA A 54 18.30 -8.91 4.47
N TRP A 55 18.62 -8.04 3.53
CA TRP A 55 20.00 -7.66 3.20
C TRP A 55 20.67 -6.96 4.39
N PHE A 56 20.02 -6.01 5.06
CA PHE A 56 20.55 -5.34 6.24
C PHE A 56 20.80 -6.30 7.42
N GLU A 57 19.96 -7.32 7.61
CA GLU A 57 20.20 -8.37 8.61
C GLU A 57 21.49 -9.15 8.30
N ASP A 58 21.73 -9.50 7.03
CA ASP A 58 22.96 -10.17 6.61
C ASP A 58 24.21 -9.31 6.81
N GLN A 59 24.09 -7.99 6.69
CA GLN A 59 25.17 -7.03 6.98
C GLN A 59 25.38 -6.79 8.49
N GLY A 60 24.59 -7.39 9.39
CA GLY A 60 24.66 -7.17 10.84
C GLY A 60 24.13 -5.80 11.28
N LEU A 61 23.29 -5.16 10.48
CA LEU A 61 22.72 -3.83 10.71
C LEU A 61 21.22 -3.93 11.10
N ALA A 62 20.97 -4.57 12.24
CA ALA A 62 19.60 -4.89 12.71
C ALA A 62 18.70 -3.66 12.88
N GLY A 63 19.23 -2.47 13.18
CA GLY A 63 18.44 -1.23 13.26
C GLY A 63 17.96 -0.77 11.90
N PHE A 64 18.80 -0.81 10.88
CA PHE A 64 18.42 -0.53 9.51
C PHE A 64 17.44 -1.58 8.99
N ALA A 65 17.67 -2.86 9.32
CA ALA A 65 16.73 -3.94 9.00
C ALA A 65 15.35 -3.70 9.62
N ASN A 66 15.31 -3.26 10.89
CA ASN A 66 14.06 -2.89 11.57
C ASN A 66 13.36 -1.73 10.87
N TRP A 67 14.08 -0.68 10.49
CA TRP A 67 13.52 0.45 9.78
C TRP A 67 12.83 0.02 8.48
N MET A 68 13.51 -0.79 7.66
CA MET A 68 12.94 -1.34 6.42
C MET A 68 11.77 -2.30 6.68
N LYS A 69 11.79 -3.01 7.80
CA LYS A 69 10.69 -3.90 8.19
C LYS A 69 9.44 -3.11 8.60
N VAL A 70 9.61 -1.95 9.20
CA VAL A 70 8.51 -1.04 9.51
C VAL A 70 7.96 -0.48 8.19
N GLN A 71 8.80 0.00 7.26
CA GLN A 71 8.36 0.42 5.92
C GLN A 71 7.55 -0.68 5.23
N TYR A 72 8.03 -1.92 5.22
CA TYR A 72 7.26 -3.05 4.68
C TYR A 72 5.84 -3.14 5.27
N GLN A 73 5.69 -2.90 6.57
CA GLN A 73 4.39 -2.97 7.23
C GLN A 73 3.50 -1.77 6.88
N GLU A 74 4.07 -0.58 6.76
CA GLU A 74 3.38 0.64 6.33
C GLU A 74 2.84 0.47 4.90
N GLU A 75 3.65 -0.02 3.97
CA GLU A 75 3.23 -0.29 2.60
C GLU A 75 2.09 -1.31 2.48
N LEU A 76 2.10 -2.34 3.34
CA LEU A 76 0.95 -3.26 3.41
C LEU A 76 -0.32 -2.53 3.88
N THR A 77 -0.20 -1.58 4.80
CA THR A 77 -1.33 -0.77 5.27
C THR A 77 -1.84 0.14 4.15
N HIS A 78 -0.93 0.75 3.38
CA HIS A 78 -1.26 1.57 2.20
C HIS A 78 -2.03 0.76 1.15
N ALA A 79 -1.51 -0.42 0.80
CA ALA A 79 -2.19 -1.32 -0.13
C ALA A 79 -3.61 -1.70 0.35
N MET A 80 -3.75 -2.05 1.63
CA MET A 80 -5.04 -2.44 2.20
C MET A 80 -6.02 -1.26 2.30
N LYS A 81 -5.55 -0.05 2.57
CA LYS A 81 -6.38 1.15 2.58
C LYS A 81 -7.02 1.41 1.20
N ILE A 82 -6.26 1.27 0.12
CA ILE A 82 -6.81 1.39 -1.25
C ILE A 82 -7.72 0.21 -1.58
N PHE A 83 -7.34 -1.01 -1.18
CA PHE A 83 -8.13 -2.23 -1.37
C PHE A 83 -9.52 -2.09 -0.76
N ASP A 84 -9.63 -1.63 0.48
CA ASP A 84 -10.88 -1.44 1.18
C ASP A 84 -11.72 -0.32 0.52
N TYR A 85 -11.08 0.80 0.17
CA TYR A 85 -11.72 1.90 -0.55
C TYR A 85 -12.34 1.44 -1.88
N VAL A 86 -11.64 0.62 -2.68
CA VAL A 86 -12.19 0.07 -3.92
C VAL A 86 -13.47 -0.72 -3.65
N HIS A 87 -13.50 -1.53 -2.58
CA HIS A 87 -14.69 -2.30 -2.22
C HIS A 87 -15.82 -1.43 -1.68
N GLU A 88 -15.53 -0.42 -0.87
CA GLU A 88 -16.52 0.57 -0.40
C GLU A 88 -17.20 1.31 -1.57
N ARG A 89 -16.43 1.56 -2.63
CA ARG A 89 -16.92 2.18 -3.86
C ARG A 89 -17.53 1.17 -4.85
N ASN A 90 -17.77 -0.08 -4.42
CA ASN A 90 -18.32 -1.19 -5.21
C ASN A 90 -17.49 -1.52 -6.47
N GLY A 91 -16.20 -1.25 -6.43
CA GLY A 91 -15.23 -1.70 -7.41
C GLY A 91 -14.83 -3.16 -7.18
N ARG A 92 -14.08 -3.71 -8.12
CA ARG A 92 -13.46 -5.04 -8.00
C ARG A 92 -11.95 -4.89 -7.97
N VAL A 93 -11.32 -5.40 -6.92
CA VAL A 93 -9.86 -5.49 -6.88
C VAL A 93 -9.39 -6.63 -7.78
N LEU A 94 -8.36 -6.35 -8.57
CA LEU A 94 -7.67 -7.29 -9.44
C LEU A 94 -6.18 -7.21 -9.11
N LEU A 95 -5.65 -8.27 -8.51
CA LEU A 95 -4.24 -8.34 -8.14
C LEU A 95 -3.41 -8.84 -9.31
N GLU A 96 -2.37 -8.09 -9.65
CA GLU A 96 -1.39 -8.43 -10.68
C GLU A 96 -0.14 -9.08 -10.04
N PRO A 97 0.70 -9.77 -10.81
CA PRO A 97 1.97 -10.30 -10.31
C PRO A 97 2.87 -9.19 -9.75
N ILE A 98 3.51 -9.43 -8.61
CA ILE A 98 4.54 -8.56 -8.07
C ILE A 98 5.83 -8.82 -8.82
N ALA A 99 6.46 -7.76 -9.34
CA ALA A 99 7.74 -7.85 -10.04
C ALA A 99 8.88 -8.23 -9.07
N ALA A 100 9.96 -8.78 -9.61
CA ALA A 100 11.17 -9.02 -8.85
C ALA A 100 11.76 -7.70 -8.34
N VAL A 101 12.37 -7.75 -7.16
CA VAL A 101 13.01 -6.61 -6.50
C VAL A 101 14.52 -6.84 -6.38
N ASP A 102 15.28 -5.77 -6.17
CA ASP A 102 16.71 -5.84 -5.89
C ASP A 102 16.97 -6.61 -4.59
N GLN A 103 18.05 -7.39 -4.58
CA GLN A 103 18.47 -8.21 -3.44
C GLN A 103 19.84 -7.83 -2.91
N GLU A 104 20.63 -7.10 -3.70
CA GLU A 104 22.00 -6.69 -3.39
C GLU A 104 22.16 -5.16 -3.51
N PHE A 105 22.94 -4.59 -2.59
CA PHE A 105 23.18 -3.16 -2.49
C PHE A 105 24.67 -2.87 -2.24
N ASP A 106 25.19 -1.78 -2.81
CA ASP A 106 26.60 -1.36 -2.68
C ASP A 106 26.88 -0.60 -1.36
N GLY A 107 26.18 -0.98 -0.29
CA GLY A 107 26.32 -0.41 1.05
C GLY A 107 25.10 0.38 1.50
N VAL A 108 25.18 0.91 2.71
CA VAL A 108 24.04 1.57 3.38
C VAL A 108 23.55 2.82 2.64
N ILE A 109 24.46 3.60 2.05
CA ILE A 109 24.10 4.81 1.31
C ILE A 109 23.38 4.44 0.02
N ASP A 110 23.89 3.47 -0.77
CA ASP A 110 23.24 3.01 -2.00
C ASP A 110 21.82 2.47 -1.73
N ALA A 111 21.64 1.69 -0.66
CA ALA A 111 20.34 1.18 -0.28
C ALA A 111 19.34 2.32 -0.02
N PHE A 112 19.74 3.36 0.72
CA PHE A 112 18.87 4.51 1.01
C PHE A 112 18.70 5.46 -0.19
N GLU A 113 19.66 5.58 -1.08
CA GLU A 113 19.50 6.31 -2.35
C GLU A 113 18.48 5.61 -3.27
N LYS A 114 18.51 4.29 -3.31
CA LYS A 114 17.51 3.49 -4.02
C LYS A 114 16.13 3.59 -3.36
N THR A 115 16.07 3.63 -2.02
CA THR A 115 14.83 3.90 -1.28
C THR A 115 14.25 5.26 -1.66
N LEU A 116 15.04 6.34 -1.64
CA LEU A 116 14.57 7.68 -2.03
C LEU A 116 14.07 7.71 -3.48
N ALA A 117 14.81 7.10 -4.40
CA ALA A 117 14.41 7.03 -5.81
C ALA A 117 13.11 6.23 -5.99
N HIS A 118 12.88 5.22 -5.14
CA HIS A 118 11.64 4.46 -5.13
C HIS A 118 10.47 5.31 -4.61
N GLU A 119 10.63 6.01 -3.47
CA GLU A 119 9.58 6.90 -2.95
C GLU A 119 9.20 8.01 -3.93
N GLN A 120 10.18 8.63 -4.59
CA GLN A 120 9.90 9.62 -5.64
C GLN A 120 9.10 9.04 -6.81
N LYS A 121 9.32 7.77 -7.13
CA LYS A 121 8.51 7.06 -8.12
C LYS A 121 7.08 6.80 -7.62
N VAL A 122 6.92 6.43 -6.35
CA VAL A 122 5.60 6.23 -5.73
C VAL A 122 4.85 7.56 -5.66
N THR A 123 5.51 8.65 -5.27
CA THR A 123 4.94 10.01 -5.33
C THR A 123 4.38 10.32 -6.71
N ALA A 124 5.15 10.08 -7.78
CA ALA A 124 4.69 10.32 -9.15
C ALA A 124 3.49 9.43 -9.54
N LEU A 125 3.39 8.21 -9.01
CA LEU A 125 2.24 7.32 -9.23
C LEU A 125 0.98 7.84 -8.50
N ILE A 126 1.12 8.32 -7.27
CA ILE A 126 0.03 8.95 -6.50
C ILE A 126 -0.44 10.23 -7.18
N ASP A 127 0.47 11.11 -7.62
CA ASP A 127 0.12 12.33 -8.35
C ASP A 127 -0.68 12.01 -9.63
N ASN A 128 -0.22 11.03 -10.39
CA ASN A 128 -0.95 10.57 -11.58
C ASN A 128 -2.35 10.02 -11.23
N LEU A 129 -2.47 9.30 -10.11
CA LEU A 129 -3.75 8.77 -9.66
C LEU A 129 -4.71 9.90 -9.25
N VAL A 130 -4.20 10.95 -8.62
CA VAL A 130 -4.96 12.19 -8.32
C VAL A 130 -5.43 12.84 -9.62
N ASP A 131 -4.56 12.99 -10.62
CA ASP A 131 -4.91 13.55 -11.92
C ASP A 131 -6.01 12.75 -12.63
N VAL A 132 -5.95 11.42 -12.57
CA VAL A 132 -7.01 10.53 -13.09
C VAL A 132 -8.34 10.75 -12.37
N ALA A 133 -8.32 10.93 -11.04
CA ALA A 133 -9.53 11.23 -10.27
C ALA A 133 -10.11 12.61 -10.61
N VAL A 134 -9.25 13.62 -10.77
CA VAL A 134 -9.64 14.99 -11.22
C VAL A 134 -10.29 14.93 -12.59
N ALA A 135 -9.63 14.33 -13.57
CA ALA A 135 -10.13 14.20 -14.95
C ALA A 135 -11.47 13.44 -15.00
N ALA A 136 -11.65 12.49 -14.06
CA ALA A 136 -12.89 11.77 -13.89
C ALA A 136 -13.96 12.56 -13.12
N SER A 137 -13.68 13.73 -12.55
CA SER A 137 -14.54 14.48 -11.61
C SER A 137 -15.00 13.58 -10.43
N ASP A 138 -14.14 12.68 -9.96
CA ASP A 138 -14.40 11.82 -8.81
C ASP A 138 -13.86 12.48 -7.54
N HIS A 139 -14.62 13.42 -7.00
CA HIS A 139 -14.23 14.20 -5.81
C HIS A 139 -14.06 13.35 -4.55
N ALA A 140 -14.77 12.22 -4.45
CA ALA A 140 -14.60 11.32 -3.31
C ALA A 140 -13.23 10.62 -3.38
N THR A 141 -12.79 10.20 -4.57
CA THR A 141 -11.45 9.63 -4.75
C THR A 141 -10.37 10.69 -4.55
N GLN A 142 -10.56 11.94 -5.04
CA GLN A 142 -9.63 13.03 -4.74
C GLN A 142 -9.44 13.25 -3.24
N SER A 143 -10.54 13.32 -2.48
CA SER A 143 -10.48 13.49 -1.01
C SER A 143 -9.81 12.32 -0.32
N PHE A 144 -10.06 11.09 -0.77
CA PHE A 144 -9.41 9.89 -0.26
C PHE A 144 -7.90 9.90 -0.50
N LEU A 145 -7.46 10.34 -1.68
CA LEU A 145 -6.06 10.37 -2.09
C LEU A 145 -5.23 11.46 -1.39
N GLN A 146 -5.88 12.48 -0.80
CA GLN A 146 -5.14 13.55 -0.11
C GLN A 146 -4.24 12.99 1.00
N TRP A 147 -4.71 11.99 1.72
CA TRP A 147 -3.90 11.31 2.73
C TRP A 147 -2.60 10.71 2.15
N PHE A 148 -2.68 10.08 0.97
CA PHE A 148 -1.51 9.52 0.30
C PHE A 148 -0.55 10.60 -0.20
N VAL A 149 -1.06 11.76 -0.64
CA VAL A 149 -0.22 12.90 -1.02
C VAL A 149 0.55 13.42 0.18
N ASP A 150 -0.10 13.55 1.34
CA ASP A 150 0.53 14.01 2.58
C ASP A 150 1.55 12.97 3.08
N GLU A 151 1.23 11.68 3.01
CA GLU A 151 2.11 10.56 3.38
C GLU A 151 3.39 10.56 2.55
N GLN A 152 3.31 10.74 1.22
CA GLN A 152 4.49 10.77 0.37
C GLN A 152 5.45 11.92 0.72
N VAL A 153 4.96 13.05 1.22
CA VAL A 153 5.80 14.12 1.74
C VAL A 153 6.59 13.65 2.96
N GLU A 154 5.95 12.90 3.88
CA GLU A 154 6.61 12.34 5.06
C GLU A 154 7.61 11.23 4.70
N GLU A 155 7.25 10.35 3.76
CA GLU A 155 8.12 9.26 3.30
C GLU A 155 9.42 9.79 2.69
N GLU A 156 9.35 10.70 1.73
CA GLU A 156 10.54 11.32 1.15
C GLU A 156 11.36 12.09 2.18
N SER A 157 10.72 12.81 3.10
CA SER A 157 11.39 13.56 4.16
C SER A 157 12.14 12.64 5.13
N SER A 158 11.51 11.53 5.53
CA SER A 158 12.10 10.54 6.45
C SER A 158 13.33 9.87 5.86
N VAL A 159 13.25 9.47 4.58
CA VAL A 159 14.39 8.87 3.87
C VAL A 159 15.51 9.88 3.68
N ASN A 160 15.21 11.13 3.30
CA ASN A 160 16.21 12.19 3.14
C ASN A 160 16.94 12.48 4.45
N ALA A 161 16.25 12.53 5.60
CA ALA A 161 16.90 12.75 6.90
C ALA A 161 17.95 11.67 7.20
N ILE A 162 17.63 10.39 6.97
CA ILE A 162 18.58 9.29 7.17
C ILE A 162 19.73 9.37 6.17
N LEU A 163 19.47 9.74 4.92
CA LEU A 163 20.50 9.92 3.90
C LEU A 163 21.48 11.05 4.28
N ASP A 164 20.98 12.14 4.81
CA ASP A 164 21.82 13.26 5.25
C ASP A 164 22.74 12.83 6.40
N ASP A 165 22.21 12.09 7.38
CA ASP A 165 23.01 11.51 8.45
C ASP A 165 24.05 10.51 7.93
N LEU A 166 23.67 9.62 7.02
CA LEU A 166 24.57 8.65 6.40
C LEU A 166 25.70 9.34 5.62
N ARG A 167 25.40 10.41 4.90
CA ARG A 167 26.40 11.20 4.17
C ARG A 167 27.33 11.93 5.11
N LEU A 168 26.81 12.49 6.22
CA LEU A 168 27.61 13.17 7.24
C LEU A 168 28.66 12.24 7.88
N ILE A 169 28.31 10.95 8.08
CA ILE A 169 29.19 9.95 8.69
C ILE A 169 29.93 9.08 7.65
N ASN A 170 29.78 9.38 6.35
CA ASN A 170 30.26 8.56 5.24
C ASN A 170 29.84 7.08 5.31
N GLY A 171 28.66 6.81 5.89
CA GLY A 171 28.09 5.45 5.99
C GLY A 171 28.92 4.45 6.81
N GLN A 172 29.78 4.88 7.76
CA GLN A 172 30.70 3.98 8.45
C GLN A 172 31.10 4.44 9.86
N GLY A 173 31.84 3.58 10.55
CA GLY A 173 32.44 3.90 11.84
C GLY A 173 31.45 4.00 13.00
N ASN A 174 31.82 4.76 14.04
CA ASN A 174 30.99 4.92 15.24
C ASN A 174 29.64 5.61 14.95
N GLY A 175 29.60 6.50 13.96
CA GLY A 175 28.37 7.16 13.55
C GLY A 175 27.33 6.16 13.01
N LEU A 176 27.77 5.23 12.16
CA LEU A 176 26.89 4.17 11.64
C LEU A 176 26.33 3.28 12.78
N PHE A 177 27.16 2.96 13.77
CA PHE A 177 26.71 2.20 14.95
C PHE A 177 25.64 2.93 15.75
N LEU A 178 25.79 4.26 15.95
CA LEU A 178 24.81 5.07 16.66
C LEU A 178 23.50 5.18 15.88
N LEU A 179 23.55 5.46 14.60
CA LEU A 179 22.38 5.53 13.72
C LEU A 179 21.65 4.18 13.66
N ASN A 180 22.41 3.07 13.55
CA ASN A 180 21.83 1.73 13.60
C ASN A 180 21.05 1.47 14.91
N ARG A 181 21.54 1.95 16.05
CA ARG A 181 20.83 1.84 17.32
C ARG A 181 19.57 2.71 17.40
N GLU A 182 19.62 3.89 16.82
CA GLU A 182 18.48 4.80 16.73
C GLU A 182 17.36 4.19 15.90
N LEU A 183 17.66 3.71 14.70
CA LEU A 183 16.71 3.11 13.78
C LEU A 183 16.06 1.82 14.33
N ALA A 184 16.74 1.12 15.25
CA ALA A 184 16.16 -0.02 15.95
C ALA A 184 14.96 0.36 16.86
N GLY A 185 14.82 1.63 17.22
CA GLY A 185 13.71 2.13 18.03
C GLY A 185 12.44 2.48 17.24
N ARG A 186 12.48 2.46 15.91
CA ARG A 186 11.30 2.75 15.08
C ARG A 186 10.23 1.67 15.29
N ASN A 187 9.00 2.10 15.46
CA ASN A 187 7.83 1.22 15.54
C ASN A 187 6.82 1.66 14.47
N LEU A 188 6.00 0.72 14.04
CA LEU A 188 4.83 1.05 13.20
C LEU A 188 3.95 2.05 13.96
N THR A 189 3.73 3.21 13.38
CA THR A 189 2.73 4.14 13.87
C THR A 189 1.40 3.76 13.24
N ASP A 190 0.42 3.35 14.07
CA ASP A 190 -0.93 3.21 13.56
C ASP A 190 -1.38 4.57 13.02
N GLY A 191 -1.55 4.71 11.71
CA GLY A 191 -1.98 5.94 11.03
C GLY A 191 -3.41 6.39 11.39
N THR A 192 -3.84 6.10 12.63
CA THR A 192 -5.14 6.43 13.20
C THR A 192 -5.09 7.61 14.21
N THR A 193 -3.94 8.24 14.43
CA THR A 193 -3.85 9.40 15.33
C THR A 193 -3.64 10.72 14.57
N ALA A 194 -4.68 11.12 13.82
CA ALA A 194 -4.94 12.53 13.60
C ALA A 194 -6.35 12.80 14.14
N GLU A 195 -6.45 13.21 15.41
CA GLU A 195 -7.60 13.94 15.94
C GLU A 195 -7.54 15.41 15.49
#